data_b1ae84adb4a6e6611aba2f9ce711f360
#
_entry.id   b1ae84adb4a6e6611aba2f9ce711f360
#
_cell.length_a   1.000
_cell.length_b   1.000
_cell.length_c   1.000
_cell.angle_alpha   90.00
_cell.angle_beta   90.00
_cell.angle_gamma   90.00
#
_symmetry.space_group_name_H-M   'P 1'
#
loop_
_entity.id
_entity.type
_entity.pdbx_description
1 polymer ?
#
loop_
_entity_poly.entity_id
_entity_poly.type
_entity_poly.pdbx_seq_one_letter_code
_entity_poly.pdbx_strand_id
1 'polypeptide(L)'
;MIDPLDLVLISVDDHTVEPPDMFNGRVPSRFADDAPRIVEDADGMCFWVYDGLQLPNIGLNAVVGRPNDEWGFEPSRFSDMRSGCYDVDARVNDMDASGVLASLCFPSFPTISGALFTYRGDRDVSEAMVRAYNDWHIEDWCGRHPDRFIPMGILPLWDARLAAAEVRRLAGRGCRAVTAPQHIGSYGQPPWQDPHWDPLWEAICTENTVVNIHIGTGGGLPVPSDLTTYLAYNSMLPIDTQRFVADLLFSPIVKKFPSIKFSLSEGGIGWIPFLLERFEDIYSRQRAWTGDDLGDGLSPSDVYRRNFMSCFIRDRVGIEMRGRIGVDTICWEMDYPHSDSSWPDAPEQLAAQLEGCTPDEVEAITWRNAARAFGYGGVERRGREHCTVAALRERIAGLDLSAPKVDAGRAPRAGATAITYGDMKVRMASILRGGA
;
A
#
# COMPACT_ATOMS: atom_id res chain seq x y z
N MET A 1 1.81 22.03 -21.91
CA MET A 1 1.83 20.55 -21.99
C MET A 1 3.00 20.10 -21.14
N ILE A 2 2.80 19.16 -20.22
CA ILE A 2 3.85 18.60 -19.37
C ILE A 2 4.57 17.53 -20.20
N ASP A 3 5.90 17.63 -20.29
CA ASP A 3 6.71 16.57 -20.92
C ASP A 3 6.89 15.42 -19.92
N PRO A 4 6.36 14.21 -20.18
CA PRO A 4 6.54 13.08 -19.27
C PRO A 4 8.00 12.69 -19.05
N LEU A 5 8.89 12.98 -20.00
CA LEU A 5 10.31 12.66 -19.90
C LEU A 5 11.07 13.51 -18.87
N ASP A 6 10.58 14.71 -18.56
CA ASP A 6 11.19 15.61 -17.58
C ASP A 6 10.72 15.35 -16.14
N LEU A 7 9.71 14.49 -15.94
CA LEU A 7 9.19 14.19 -14.61
C LEU A 7 10.24 13.44 -13.77
N VAL A 8 10.20 13.71 -12.46
CA VAL A 8 10.81 12.87 -11.42
C VAL A 8 9.65 12.20 -10.69
N LEU A 9 9.67 10.88 -10.55
CA LEU A 9 8.56 10.10 -10.01
C LEU A 9 8.98 9.32 -8.77
N ILE A 10 8.25 9.50 -7.66
CA ILE A 10 8.30 8.64 -6.48
C ILE A 10 6.92 8.01 -6.31
N SER A 11 6.85 6.69 -6.39
CA SER A 11 5.63 5.94 -6.09
C SER A 11 5.55 5.66 -4.60
N VAL A 12 4.44 6.06 -3.95
CA VAL A 12 4.22 5.83 -2.52
C VAL A 12 3.34 4.61 -2.25
N ASP A 13 2.99 3.88 -3.29
CA ASP A 13 2.30 2.61 -3.23
C ASP A 13 2.69 1.73 -4.40
N ASP A 14 3.44 0.70 -4.09
CA ASP A 14 3.72 -0.47 -4.91
C ASP A 14 3.71 -1.69 -3.98
N HIS A 15 3.88 -2.89 -4.53
CA HIS A 15 3.87 -4.11 -3.75
C HIS A 15 5.06 -5.02 -4.08
N THR A 16 5.43 -5.86 -3.12
CA THR A 16 6.34 -6.98 -3.33
C THR A 16 5.57 -8.29 -3.28
N VAL A 17 5.88 -9.21 -4.17
CA VAL A 17 5.59 -10.62 -3.95
C VAL A 17 6.81 -11.22 -3.28
N GLU A 18 6.70 -11.63 -2.04
CA GLU A 18 7.84 -12.08 -1.26
C GLU A 18 8.49 -13.31 -1.89
N PRO A 19 9.83 -13.33 -2.07
CA PRO A 19 10.51 -14.49 -2.62
C PRO A 19 10.46 -15.68 -1.65
N PRO A 20 10.48 -16.92 -2.16
CA PRO A 20 10.28 -18.14 -1.35
C PRO A 20 11.27 -18.31 -0.21
N ASP A 21 12.45 -17.72 -0.33
CA ASP A 21 13.58 -17.87 0.58
C ASP A 21 13.78 -16.72 1.57
N MET A 22 12.85 -15.74 1.59
CA MET A 22 13.01 -14.52 2.41
C MET A 22 13.20 -14.78 3.91
N PHE A 23 12.66 -15.87 4.46
CA PHE A 23 12.81 -16.23 5.86
C PHE A 23 14.09 -17.06 6.15
N ASN A 24 14.78 -17.53 5.11
CA ASN A 24 15.96 -18.39 5.27
C ASN A 24 17.10 -17.65 6.00
N GLY A 25 17.59 -18.25 7.10
CA GLY A 25 18.66 -17.66 7.89
C GLY A 25 18.31 -16.43 8.73
N ARG A 26 17.06 -15.94 8.67
CA ARG A 26 16.59 -14.75 9.40
C ARG A 26 15.76 -15.11 10.63
N VAL A 27 15.20 -16.29 10.65
CA VAL A 27 14.40 -16.79 11.76
C VAL A 27 15.29 -17.52 12.75
N PRO A 28 15.15 -17.30 14.08
CA PRO A 28 15.86 -18.07 15.09
C PRO A 28 15.67 -19.58 14.89
N SER A 29 16.72 -20.39 15.04
CA SER A 29 16.71 -21.83 14.74
C SER A 29 15.60 -22.60 15.48
N ARG A 30 15.23 -22.16 16.69
CA ARG A 30 14.14 -22.76 17.48
C ARG A 30 12.75 -22.59 16.85
N PHE A 31 12.58 -21.65 15.89
CA PHE A 31 11.35 -21.37 15.18
C PHE A 31 11.44 -21.68 13.69
N ALA A 32 12.51 -22.33 13.23
CA ALA A 32 12.74 -22.59 11.82
C ALA A 32 11.63 -23.45 11.19
N ASP A 33 11.11 -24.42 11.92
CA ASP A 33 10.04 -25.31 11.44
C ASP A 33 8.66 -24.61 11.41
N ASP A 34 8.50 -23.52 12.18
CA ASP A 34 7.28 -22.70 12.23
C ASP A 34 7.28 -21.56 11.19
N ALA A 35 8.42 -21.34 10.53
CA ALA A 35 8.55 -20.26 9.56
C ALA A 35 7.63 -20.46 8.34
N PRO A 36 7.05 -19.37 7.82
CA PRO A 36 6.32 -19.43 6.55
C PRO A 36 7.19 -20.01 5.44
N ARG A 37 6.59 -20.83 4.59
CA ARG A 37 7.27 -21.43 3.43
C ARG A 37 6.36 -21.54 2.23
N ILE A 38 6.94 -21.51 1.04
CA ILE A 38 6.25 -21.82 -0.20
C ILE A 38 6.15 -23.32 -0.37
N VAL A 39 4.97 -23.77 -0.76
CA VAL A 39 4.68 -25.15 -1.20
C VAL A 39 4.09 -25.07 -2.60
N GLU A 40 4.53 -25.97 -3.47
CA GLU A 40 4.01 -26.15 -4.82
C GLU A 40 3.07 -27.35 -4.83
N ASP A 41 1.87 -27.20 -5.41
CA ASP A 41 0.93 -28.31 -5.57
C ASP A 41 1.24 -29.16 -6.81
N ALA A 42 0.40 -30.20 -7.03
CA ALA A 42 0.59 -31.12 -8.15
C ALA A 42 0.46 -30.44 -9.52
N ASP A 43 -0.21 -29.28 -9.60
CA ASP A 43 -0.38 -28.48 -10.81
C ASP A 43 0.69 -27.40 -10.96
N GLY A 44 1.66 -27.35 -10.03
CA GLY A 44 2.74 -26.38 -10.00
C GLY A 44 2.33 -25.02 -9.49
N MET A 45 1.22 -24.91 -8.75
CA MET A 45 0.74 -23.66 -8.16
C MET A 45 1.39 -23.44 -6.79
N CYS A 46 1.84 -22.20 -6.54
CA CYS A 46 2.57 -21.84 -5.34
C CYS A 46 1.65 -21.29 -4.25
N PHE A 47 1.85 -21.77 -3.04
CA PHE A 47 1.12 -21.34 -1.84
C PHE A 47 2.10 -21.04 -0.70
N TRP A 48 1.85 -19.96 0.03
CA TRP A 48 2.46 -19.77 1.34
C TRP A 48 1.74 -20.64 2.37
N VAL A 49 2.51 -21.37 3.17
CA VAL A 49 1.99 -22.16 4.29
C VAL A 49 2.52 -21.57 5.59
N TYR A 50 1.62 -21.17 6.48
CA TYR A 50 1.92 -20.64 7.81
C TYR A 50 0.81 -21.01 8.79
N ASP A 51 1.14 -21.53 9.96
CA ASP A 51 0.20 -21.88 11.04
C ASP A 51 -1.03 -22.67 10.53
N GLY A 52 -0.80 -23.64 9.67
CA GLY A 52 -1.85 -24.50 9.08
C GLY A 52 -2.70 -23.81 7.98
N LEU A 53 -2.45 -22.54 7.67
CA LEU A 53 -3.07 -21.86 6.53
C LEU A 53 -2.28 -22.08 5.25
N GLN A 54 -3.01 -22.16 4.14
CA GLN A 54 -2.48 -22.01 2.79
C GLN A 54 -2.95 -20.68 2.22
N LEU A 55 -2.01 -19.82 1.84
CA LEU A 55 -2.26 -18.51 1.26
C LEU A 55 -1.71 -18.50 -0.16
N PRO A 56 -2.56 -18.35 -1.18
CA PRO A 56 -2.10 -18.38 -2.56
C PRO A 56 -1.41 -17.07 -2.96
N ASN A 57 -0.51 -17.16 -3.93
CA ASN A 57 -0.14 -16.01 -4.73
C ASN A 57 -1.28 -15.73 -5.71
N ILE A 58 -2.05 -14.69 -5.48
CA ILE A 58 -3.23 -14.38 -6.28
C ILE A 58 -2.79 -13.68 -7.58
N GLY A 59 -3.10 -14.28 -8.73
CA GLY A 59 -2.73 -13.75 -10.03
C GLY A 59 -3.29 -12.35 -10.34
N LEU A 60 -4.38 -11.96 -9.72
CA LEU A 60 -4.96 -10.62 -9.81
C LEU A 60 -4.05 -9.54 -9.23
N ASN A 61 -3.21 -9.86 -8.26
CA ASN A 61 -2.34 -8.92 -7.58
C ASN A 61 -0.95 -8.80 -8.21
N ALA A 62 -0.57 -9.70 -9.12
CA ALA A 62 0.76 -9.69 -9.75
C ALA A 62 0.63 -9.89 -11.28
N VAL A 63 -0.20 -9.06 -11.90
CA VAL A 63 -0.62 -9.19 -13.31
C VAL A 63 0.02 -8.18 -14.25
N VAL A 64 0.85 -7.29 -13.75
CA VAL A 64 1.49 -6.23 -14.54
C VAL A 64 2.14 -6.79 -15.82
N GLY A 65 1.90 -6.12 -16.94
CA GLY A 65 2.37 -6.54 -18.28
C GLY A 65 1.55 -7.63 -18.95
N ARG A 66 0.52 -8.20 -18.29
CA ARG A 66 -0.41 -9.16 -18.87
C ARG A 66 -1.59 -8.45 -19.54
N PRO A 67 -2.15 -9.01 -20.63
CA PRO A 67 -3.44 -8.57 -21.15
C PRO A 67 -4.55 -8.71 -20.09
N ASN A 68 -5.50 -7.79 -20.07
CA ASN A 68 -6.56 -7.75 -19.04
C ASN A 68 -7.46 -8.99 -19.04
N ASP A 69 -7.60 -9.67 -20.17
CA ASP A 69 -8.37 -10.90 -20.33
C ASP A 69 -7.64 -12.15 -19.79
N GLU A 70 -6.36 -12.02 -19.43
CA GLU A 70 -5.58 -13.06 -18.76
C GLU A 70 -5.54 -12.90 -17.22
N TRP A 71 -6.22 -11.89 -16.67
CA TRP A 71 -6.29 -11.71 -15.21
C TRP A 71 -7.27 -12.70 -14.58
N GLY A 72 -7.07 -13.07 -13.30
CA GLY A 72 -7.94 -13.98 -12.55
C GLY A 72 -7.63 -14.05 -11.07
N PHE A 73 -8.48 -14.77 -10.35
CA PHE A 73 -8.34 -15.00 -8.91
C PHE A 73 -7.55 -16.27 -8.55
N GLU A 74 -7.15 -17.03 -9.53
CA GLU A 74 -6.43 -18.29 -9.33
C GLU A 74 -5.03 -18.00 -8.78
N PRO A 75 -4.52 -18.89 -7.89
CA PRO A 75 -3.14 -18.85 -7.46
C PRO A 75 -2.19 -18.85 -8.66
N SER A 76 -1.08 -18.12 -8.55
CA SER A 76 -0.09 -18.00 -9.62
C SER A 76 1.22 -18.68 -9.24
N ARG A 77 1.92 -19.17 -10.28
CA ARG A 77 3.33 -19.56 -10.14
C ARG A 77 4.20 -18.32 -10.18
N PHE A 78 5.38 -18.37 -9.58
CA PHE A 78 6.37 -17.31 -9.75
C PHE A 78 6.75 -17.12 -11.23
N SER A 79 6.82 -18.22 -12.01
CA SER A 79 7.06 -18.16 -13.45
C SER A 79 5.97 -17.46 -14.27
N ASP A 80 4.77 -17.31 -13.71
CA ASP A 80 3.65 -16.63 -14.35
C ASP A 80 3.65 -15.11 -14.11
N MET A 81 4.54 -14.63 -13.25
CA MET A 81 4.70 -13.22 -12.92
C MET A 81 5.94 -12.63 -13.58
N ARG A 82 5.96 -11.33 -13.79
CA ARG A 82 7.23 -10.62 -14.10
C ARG A 82 8.20 -10.81 -12.94
N SER A 83 9.46 -11.04 -13.25
CA SER A 83 10.49 -11.22 -12.22
C SER A 83 10.60 -10.01 -11.28
N GLY A 84 10.34 -8.79 -11.76
CA GLY A 84 10.30 -7.60 -10.92
C GLY A 84 9.25 -7.62 -9.80
N CYS A 85 8.31 -8.57 -9.79
CA CYS A 85 7.40 -8.75 -8.67
C CYS A 85 8.12 -9.26 -7.41
N TYR A 86 9.14 -10.14 -7.56
CA TYR A 86 9.79 -10.87 -6.47
C TYR A 86 11.33 -10.83 -6.48
N ASP A 87 11.93 -10.30 -7.51
CA ASP A 87 13.38 -10.07 -7.64
C ASP A 87 13.66 -8.57 -7.70
N VAL A 88 14.46 -8.08 -6.74
CA VAL A 88 14.70 -6.65 -6.61
C VAL A 88 15.56 -6.07 -7.72
N ASP A 89 16.49 -6.84 -8.30
CA ASP A 89 17.31 -6.38 -9.42
C ASP A 89 16.43 -6.19 -10.69
N ALA A 90 15.51 -7.14 -10.91
CA ALA A 90 14.52 -7.03 -11.98
C ALA A 90 13.49 -5.91 -11.70
N ARG A 91 13.10 -5.70 -10.42
CA ARG A 91 12.21 -4.59 -10.02
C ARG A 91 12.81 -3.23 -10.39
N VAL A 92 14.10 -3.01 -10.16
CA VAL A 92 14.76 -1.75 -10.53
C VAL A 92 14.70 -1.52 -12.04
N ASN A 93 14.83 -2.58 -12.87
CA ASN A 93 14.65 -2.47 -14.30
C ASN A 93 13.21 -2.09 -14.68
N ASP A 94 12.21 -2.68 -14.04
CA ASP A 94 10.80 -2.35 -14.27
C ASP A 94 10.46 -0.92 -13.81
N MET A 95 11.08 -0.45 -12.72
CA MET A 95 10.98 0.94 -12.29
C MET A 95 11.62 1.89 -13.30
N ASP A 96 12.81 1.57 -13.82
CA ASP A 96 13.48 2.37 -14.85
C ASP A 96 12.62 2.41 -16.14
N ALA A 97 11.92 1.33 -16.50
CA ALA A 97 11.00 1.28 -17.63
C ALA A 97 9.83 2.27 -17.50
N SER A 98 9.28 2.39 -16.30
CA SER A 98 8.25 3.40 -15.97
C SER A 98 8.82 4.76 -15.59
N GLY A 99 10.15 4.93 -15.58
CA GLY A 99 10.77 6.17 -15.14
C GLY A 99 10.54 6.51 -13.66
N VAL A 100 10.30 5.50 -12.81
CA VAL A 100 10.08 5.66 -11.36
C VAL A 100 11.42 5.64 -10.64
N LEU A 101 11.78 6.75 -10.01
CA LEU A 101 13.03 6.88 -9.26
C LEU A 101 13.04 6.03 -8.01
N ALA A 102 12.00 6.15 -7.21
CA ALA A 102 11.90 5.43 -5.95
C ALA A 102 10.48 4.91 -5.70
N SER A 103 10.39 3.81 -4.97
CA SER A 103 9.14 3.10 -4.67
C SER A 103 9.08 2.76 -3.18
N LEU A 104 7.89 2.92 -2.59
CA LEU A 104 7.52 2.37 -1.30
C LEU A 104 6.69 1.11 -1.58
N CYS A 105 7.12 -0.04 -1.05
CA CYS A 105 6.52 -1.32 -1.37
C CYS A 105 5.79 -1.93 -0.16
N PHE A 106 4.49 -2.18 -0.32
CA PHE A 106 3.68 -2.92 0.64
C PHE A 106 3.95 -4.43 0.57
N PRO A 107 3.72 -5.15 1.67
CA PRO A 107 3.76 -6.61 1.69
C PRO A 107 2.59 -7.22 0.94
N SER A 108 2.75 -8.45 0.44
CA SER A 108 1.66 -9.29 -0.09
C SER A 108 1.37 -10.48 0.82
N PHE A 109 2.36 -11.32 1.12
CA PHE A 109 2.17 -12.53 1.92
C PHE A 109 1.63 -12.28 3.33
N PRO A 110 2.21 -11.37 4.17
CA PRO A 110 1.70 -11.15 5.52
C PRO A 110 0.41 -10.32 5.53
N THR A 111 -0.29 -10.23 4.41
CA THR A 111 -1.32 -9.27 4.01
C THR A 111 -0.77 -7.85 3.84
N ILE A 112 -1.45 -7.03 3.07
CA ILE A 112 -1.02 -5.65 2.74
C ILE A 112 -0.78 -4.80 4.01
N SER A 113 -1.52 -5.06 5.08
CA SER A 113 -1.34 -4.39 6.37
C SER A 113 -0.38 -5.09 7.35
N GLY A 114 0.26 -6.18 6.94
CA GLY A 114 1.08 -7.00 7.83
C GLY A 114 0.30 -7.73 8.93
N ALA A 115 -1.05 -7.75 8.85
CA ALA A 115 -1.90 -8.20 9.94
C ALA A 115 -1.93 -9.73 10.12
N LEU A 116 -1.42 -10.54 9.18
CA LEU A 116 -1.43 -12.00 9.29
C LEU A 116 -0.89 -12.47 10.64
N PHE A 117 0.26 -11.95 11.06
CA PHE A 117 0.89 -12.30 12.31
C PHE A 117 0.16 -11.78 13.55
N THR A 118 -0.78 -10.85 13.38
CA THR A 118 -1.60 -10.33 14.49
C THR A 118 -2.66 -11.32 14.95
N TYR A 119 -3.20 -12.14 14.06
CA TYR A 119 -4.28 -13.07 14.37
C TYR A 119 -3.89 -14.55 14.18
N ARG A 120 -2.65 -14.84 13.79
CA ARG A 120 -2.15 -16.20 13.54
C ARG A 120 -0.81 -16.43 14.23
N GLY A 121 -0.58 -17.70 14.57
CA GLY A 121 0.65 -18.19 15.15
C GLY A 121 0.79 -17.94 16.66
N ASP A 122 1.77 -18.61 17.25
CA ASP A 122 2.25 -18.32 18.59
C ASP A 122 2.88 -16.93 18.64
N ARG A 123 2.77 -16.20 19.75
CA ARG A 123 3.21 -14.81 19.86
C ARG A 123 4.72 -14.64 19.72
N ASP A 124 5.50 -15.54 20.29
CA ASP A 124 6.97 -15.49 20.19
C ASP A 124 7.41 -15.81 18.76
N VAL A 125 6.74 -16.76 18.10
CA VAL A 125 6.95 -17.09 16.69
C VAL A 125 6.57 -15.89 15.83
N SER A 126 5.37 -15.31 16.03
CA SER A 126 4.89 -14.17 15.26
C SER A 126 5.79 -12.94 15.39
N GLU A 127 6.33 -12.65 16.58
CA GLU A 127 7.30 -11.56 16.76
C GLU A 127 8.58 -11.83 15.97
N ALA A 128 9.08 -13.07 15.99
CA ALA A 128 10.24 -13.43 15.19
C ALA A 128 9.99 -13.28 13.68
N MET A 129 8.79 -13.64 13.20
CA MET A 129 8.41 -13.48 11.79
C MET A 129 8.30 -12.01 11.38
N VAL A 130 7.67 -11.15 12.20
CA VAL A 130 7.60 -9.71 11.97
C VAL A 130 9.01 -9.13 11.84
N ARG A 131 9.91 -9.47 12.75
CA ARG A 131 11.30 -8.98 12.71
C ARG A 131 12.06 -9.50 11.49
N ALA A 132 11.92 -10.78 11.17
CA ALA A 132 12.56 -11.38 10.00
C ALA A 132 12.10 -10.74 8.70
N TYR A 133 10.78 -10.47 8.56
CA TYR A 133 10.21 -9.73 7.44
C TYR A 133 10.82 -8.32 7.31
N ASN A 134 10.79 -7.56 8.40
CA ASN A 134 11.29 -6.18 8.41
C ASN A 134 12.79 -6.12 8.10
N ASP A 135 13.57 -7.07 8.64
CA ASP A 135 15.01 -7.13 8.38
C ASP A 135 15.31 -7.48 6.93
N TRP A 136 14.59 -8.45 6.34
CA TRP A 136 14.68 -8.76 4.90
C TRP A 136 14.32 -7.55 4.05
N HIS A 137 13.20 -6.89 4.35
CA HIS A 137 12.73 -5.75 3.55
C HIS A 137 13.74 -4.59 3.55
N ILE A 138 14.32 -4.29 4.72
CA ILE A 138 15.31 -3.21 4.84
C ILE A 138 16.65 -3.59 4.21
N GLU A 139 17.12 -4.82 4.41
CA GLU A 139 18.48 -5.23 4.03
C GLU A 139 18.57 -5.72 2.59
N ASP A 140 17.68 -6.63 2.20
CA ASP A 140 17.77 -7.31 0.90
C ASP A 140 16.93 -6.58 -0.17
N TRP A 141 15.69 -6.16 0.16
CA TRP A 141 14.86 -5.48 -0.82
C TRP A 141 15.30 -4.01 -1.00
N CYS A 142 15.26 -3.21 0.04
CA CYS A 142 15.61 -1.79 -0.07
C CYS A 142 17.13 -1.55 -0.10
N GLY A 143 17.88 -2.29 0.73
CA GLY A 143 19.31 -2.06 0.93
C GLY A 143 20.20 -2.47 -0.24
N ARG A 144 19.73 -3.38 -1.09
CA ARG A 144 20.46 -3.81 -2.29
C ARG A 144 20.61 -2.69 -3.34
N HIS A 145 19.59 -1.82 -3.42
CA HIS A 145 19.61 -0.65 -4.30
C HIS A 145 19.31 0.62 -3.52
N PRO A 146 20.28 1.17 -2.77
CA PRO A 146 20.11 2.43 -2.05
C PRO A 146 19.59 3.54 -2.97
N ASP A 147 18.71 4.40 -2.44
CA ASP A 147 18.03 5.47 -3.16
C ASP A 147 17.01 5.03 -4.24
N ARG A 148 16.62 3.74 -4.25
CA ARG A 148 15.55 3.27 -5.15
C ARG A 148 14.29 2.87 -4.39
N PHE A 149 14.39 2.71 -3.08
CA PHE A 149 13.26 2.31 -2.24
C PHE A 149 13.15 3.16 -0.99
N ILE A 150 11.91 3.34 -0.55
CA ILE A 150 11.56 3.88 0.77
C ILE A 150 11.17 2.68 1.63
N PRO A 151 11.96 2.31 2.65
CA PRO A 151 11.66 1.13 3.46
C PRO A 151 10.39 1.32 4.28
N MET A 152 9.56 0.27 4.34
CA MET A 152 8.36 0.19 5.14
C MET A 152 8.34 -1.09 5.99
N GLY A 153 7.90 -0.98 7.24
CA GLY A 153 7.82 -2.12 8.15
C GLY A 153 6.38 -2.53 8.45
N ILE A 154 6.25 -3.78 8.91
CA ILE A 154 5.02 -4.32 9.52
C ILE A 154 5.17 -4.34 11.04
N LEU A 155 4.04 -4.34 11.75
CA LEU A 155 4.02 -4.19 13.21
C LEU A 155 3.37 -5.39 13.91
N PRO A 156 3.84 -5.75 15.14
CA PRO A 156 3.22 -6.75 16.00
C PRO A 156 1.96 -6.16 16.67
N LEU A 157 0.86 -6.04 15.89
CA LEU A 157 -0.37 -5.32 16.29
C LEU A 157 -1.25 -6.09 17.29
N TRP A 158 -0.74 -7.09 17.96
CA TRP A 158 -1.39 -7.74 19.12
C TRP A 158 -0.96 -7.14 20.46
N ASP A 159 0.09 -6.29 20.47
CA ASP A 159 0.59 -5.61 21.65
C ASP A 159 1.14 -4.23 21.27
N ALA A 160 0.51 -3.18 21.80
CA ALA A 160 0.86 -1.80 21.48
C ALA A 160 2.28 -1.40 21.92
N ARG A 161 2.84 -2.05 22.97
CA ARG A 161 4.21 -1.76 23.45
C ARG A 161 5.24 -2.45 22.57
N LEU A 162 4.98 -3.68 22.14
CA LEU A 162 5.83 -4.36 21.17
C LEU A 162 5.82 -3.61 19.82
N ALA A 163 4.64 -3.16 19.37
CA ALA A 163 4.53 -2.35 18.17
C ALA A 163 5.32 -1.04 18.29
N ALA A 164 5.24 -0.34 19.43
CA ALA A 164 6.03 0.86 19.70
C ALA A 164 7.54 0.59 19.71
N ALA A 165 7.96 -0.53 20.29
CA ALA A 165 9.37 -0.94 20.31
C ALA A 165 9.89 -1.22 18.88
N GLU A 166 9.06 -1.86 18.05
CA GLU A 166 9.41 -2.16 16.66
C GLU A 166 9.49 -0.87 15.83
N VAL A 167 8.58 0.10 16.00
CA VAL A 167 8.68 1.44 15.36
C VAL A 167 10.03 2.08 15.66
N ARG A 168 10.46 2.11 16.93
CA ARG A 168 11.76 2.67 17.32
C ARG A 168 12.94 1.91 16.71
N ARG A 169 12.85 0.57 16.66
CA ARG A 169 13.87 -0.27 16.04
C ARG A 169 14.01 0.03 14.55
N LEU A 170 12.89 0.14 13.85
CA LEU A 170 12.82 0.46 12.42
C LEU A 170 13.36 1.87 12.13
N ALA A 171 12.96 2.86 12.92
CA ALA A 171 13.45 4.23 12.79
C ALA A 171 14.97 4.33 12.97
N GLY A 172 15.53 3.58 13.95
CA GLY A 172 16.98 3.46 14.16
C GLY A 172 17.74 2.85 12.96
N ARG A 173 17.02 2.19 12.05
CA ARG A 173 17.55 1.63 10.79
C ARG A 173 17.19 2.46 9.55
N GLY A 174 16.64 3.65 9.74
CA GLY A 174 16.26 4.56 8.65
C GLY A 174 14.89 4.27 8.02
N CYS A 175 14.11 3.33 8.55
CA CYS A 175 12.76 3.04 8.11
C CYS A 175 11.76 3.91 8.88
N ARG A 176 11.10 4.85 8.19
CA ARG A 176 10.14 5.81 8.77
C ARG A 176 8.74 5.66 8.17
N ALA A 177 8.42 4.48 7.68
CA ALA A 177 7.11 4.10 7.21
C ALA A 177 6.71 2.76 7.82
N VAL A 178 5.47 2.63 8.23
CA VAL A 178 4.86 1.37 8.67
C VAL A 178 3.50 1.22 8.01
N THR A 179 3.06 -0.01 7.78
CA THR A 179 1.68 -0.26 7.33
C THR A 179 0.81 -0.69 8.51
N ALA A 180 -0.47 -0.32 8.47
CA ALA A 180 -1.48 -0.71 9.45
C ALA A 180 -2.84 -0.88 8.78
N PRO A 181 -3.74 -1.71 9.32
CA PRO A 181 -5.07 -1.90 8.76
C PRO A 181 -5.97 -0.68 9.02
N GLN A 182 -6.91 -0.43 8.09
CA GLN A 182 -7.93 0.61 8.25
C GLN A 182 -8.74 0.42 9.53
N HIS A 183 -9.16 -0.80 9.82
CA HIS A 183 -9.98 -1.12 11.00
C HIS A 183 -9.38 -2.29 11.78
N ILE A 184 -8.56 -1.97 12.77
CA ILE A 184 -7.85 -2.97 13.59
C ILE A 184 -8.82 -3.89 14.36
N GLY A 185 -10.03 -3.44 14.67
CA GLY A 185 -11.08 -4.24 15.29
C GLY A 185 -11.48 -5.48 14.48
N SER A 186 -11.32 -5.45 13.15
CA SER A 186 -11.55 -6.61 12.28
C SER A 186 -10.60 -7.77 12.55
N TYR A 187 -9.49 -7.51 13.23
CA TYR A 187 -8.47 -8.48 13.63
C TYR A 187 -8.52 -8.84 15.12
N GLY A 188 -9.65 -8.51 15.78
CA GLY A 188 -9.91 -8.86 17.20
C GLY A 188 -9.16 -8.00 18.20
N GLN A 189 -8.62 -6.84 17.76
CA GLN A 189 -7.91 -5.90 18.63
C GLN A 189 -8.81 -4.73 19.04
N PRO A 190 -8.48 -3.97 20.11
CA PRO A 190 -9.17 -2.74 20.45
C PRO A 190 -9.18 -1.76 19.27
N PRO A 191 -10.24 -0.93 19.09
CA PRO A 191 -10.25 0.07 18.02
C PRO A 191 -9.12 1.08 18.19
N TRP A 192 -8.69 1.72 17.09
CA TRP A 192 -7.55 2.64 17.09
C TRP A 192 -7.68 3.79 18.11
N GLN A 193 -8.91 4.21 18.45
CA GLN A 193 -9.20 5.27 19.40
C GLN A 193 -9.01 4.84 20.87
N ASP A 194 -8.85 3.55 21.13
CA ASP A 194 -8.64 3.04 22.49
C ASP A 194 -7.27 3.49 23.02
N PRO A 195 -7.16 4.01 24.27
CA PRO A 195 -5.89 4.37 24.88
C PRO A 195 -4.85 3.24 24.96
N HIS A 196 -5.26 2.00 24.71
CA HIS A 196 -4.36 0.87 24.51
C HIS A 196 -3.25 1.17 23.50
N TRP A 197 -3.57 1.94 22.44
CA TRP A 197 -2.65 2.27 21.36
C TRP A 197 -1.77 3.52 21.62
N ASP A 198 -1.98 4.23 22.72
CA ASP A 198 -1.19 5.43 23.05
C ASP A 198 0.34 5.21 22.96
N PRO A 199 0.92 4.09 23.46
CA PRO A 199 2.35 3.86 23.34
C PRO A 199 2.83 3.76 21.89
N LEU A 200 2.00 3.21 21.00
CA LEU A 200 2.29 3.13 19.55
C LEU A 200 2.26 4.54 18.94
N TRP A 201 1.20 5.30 19.18
CA TRP A 201 1.05 6.65 18.61
C TRP A 201 2.15 7.60 19.10
N GLU A 202 2.56 7.48 20.35
CA GLU A 202 3.70 8.23 20.89
C GLU A 202 5.01 7.88 20.16
N ALA A 203 5.27 6.60 19.91
CA ALA A 203 6.45 6.15 19.17
C ALA A 203 6.42 6.65 17.72
N ILE A 204 5.29 6.54 17.04
CA ILE A 204 5.06 7.03 15.67
C ILE A 204 5.41 8.53 15.58
N CYS A 205 4.88 9.34 16.51
CA CYS A 205 5.14 10.77 16.53
C CYS A 205 6.60 11.11 16.87
N THR A 206 7.19 10.42 17.85
CA THR A 206 8.57 10.66 18.29
C THR A 206 9.59 10.37 17.20
N GLU A 207 9.35 9.29 16.46
CA GLU A 207 10.24 8.83 15.38
C GLU A 207 9.92 9.47 14.03
N ASN A 208 8.91 10.35 13.95
CA ASN A 208 8.40 10.91 12.68
C ASN A 208 8.10 9.83 11.64
N THR A 209 7.41 8.78 12.06
CA THR A 209 7.03 7.66 11.20
C THR A 209 5.67 7.91 10.57
N VAL A 210 5.52 7.62 9.28
CA VAL A 210 4.25 7.68 8.56
C VAL A 210 3.53 6.34 8.67
N VAL A 211 2.25 6.36 9.02
CA VAL A 211 1.39 5.18 9.04
C VAL A 211 0.69 5.08 7.68
N ASN A 212 1.04 4.06 6.92
CA ASN A 212 0.46 3.84 5.60
C ASN A 212 -0.77 2.94 5.72
N ILE A 213 -1.88 3.44 5.23
CA ILE A 213 -3.20 2.82 5.29
C ILE A 213 -3.63 2.51 3.86
N HIS A 214 -3.75 1.22 3.53
CA HIS A 214 -4.11 0.77 2.20
C HIS A 214 -5.58 0.34 2.15
N ILE A 215 -6.26 0.58 1.01
CA ILE A 215 -7.63 0.07 0.81
C ILE A 215 -7.67 -1.46 0.98
N GLY A 216 -8.86 -1.99 1.24
CA GLY A 216 -9.06 -3.43 1.38
C GLY A 216 -8.58 -4.03 2.72
N THR A 217 -8.00 -3.23 3.63
CA THR A 217 -7.49 -3.69 4.93
C THR A 217 -8.48 -3.49 6.08
N GLY A 218 -9.71 -3.08 5.78
CA GLY A 218 -10.76 -2.79 6.76
C GLY A 218 -11.63 -3.98 7.19
N GLY A 219 -11.34 -5.20 6.68
CA GLY A 219 -12.18 -6.38 6.95
C GLY A 219 -13.35 -6.55 5.97
N GLY A 220 -13.36 -5.79 4.90
CA GLY A 220 -14.34 -5.82 3.82
C GLY A 220 -15.47 -4.80 3.96
N LEU A 221 -15.94 -4.32 2.81
CA LEU A 221 -17.09 -3.42 2.75
C LEU A 221 -18.40 -4.18 2.90
N PRO A 222 -19.36 -3.63 3.62
CA PRO A 222 -20.74 -4.13 3.56
C PRO A 222 -21.29 -4.01 2.14
N VAL A 223 -21.79 -5.09 1.60
CA VAL A 223 -22.45 -5.12 0.28
C VAL A 223 -23.93 -5.43 0.44
N PRO A 224 -24.80 -4.91 -0.47
CA PRO A 224 -26.23 -5.14 -0.39
C PRO A 224 -26.64 -6.61 -0.47
N SER A 225 -25.88 -7.42 -1.24
CA SER A 225 -26.16 -8.86 -1.38
C SER A 225 -24.96 -9.60 -1.97
N ASP A 226 -24.98 -10.94 -1.91
CA ASP A 226 -24.00 -11.80 -2.56
C ASP A 226 -24.07 -11.73 -4.10
N LEU A 227 -25.12 -11.14 -4.67
CA LEU A 227 -25.25 -10.89 -6.10
C LEU A 227 -24.59 -9.59 -6.56
N THR A 228 -24.03 -8.78 -5.65
CA THR A 228 -23.25 -7.60 -6.00
C THR A 228 -22.08 -8.04 -6.89
N THR A 229 -21.95 -7.44 -8.08
CA THR A 229 -20.86 -7.81 -9.01
C THR A 229 -19.50 -7.40 -8.45
N TYR A 230 -18.44 -8.12 -8.84
CA TYR A 230 -17.07 -7.79 -8.47
C TYR A 230 -16.72 -6.35 -8.86
N LEU A 231 -17.10 -5.89 -10.05
CA LEU A 231 -16.83 -4.52 -10.49
C LEU A 231 -17.48 -3.48 -9.58
N ALA A 232 -18.73 -3.71 -9.14
CA ALA A 232 -19.40 -2.84 -8.20
C ALA A 232 -18.69 -2.83 -6.83
N TYR A 233 -18.32 -4.00 -6.32
CA TYR A 233 -17.57 -4.13 -5.07
C TYR A 233 -16.22 -3.39 -5.14
N ASN A 234 -15.43 -3.68 -6.16
CA ASN A 234 -14.10 -3.10 -6.33
C ASN A 234 -14.15 -1.57 -6.52
N SER A 235 -15.12 -1.08 -7.29
CA SER A 235 -15.32 0.37 -7.49
C SER A 235 -15.65 1.13 -6.19
N MET A 236 -16.12 0.44 -5.16
CA MET A 236 -16.53 1.04 -3.89
C MET A 236 -15.49 0.91 -2.78
N LEU A 237 -14.36 0.23 -3.01
CA LEU A 237 -13.29 0.08 -2.02
C LEU A 237 -12.82 1.41 -1.41
N PRO A 238 -12.69 2.52 -2.15
CA PRO A 238 -12.30 3.82 -1.59
C PRO A 238 -13.26 4.36 -0.52
N ILE A 239 -14.50 3.86 -0.43
CA ILE A 239 -15.43 4.24 0.65
C ILE A 239 -14.88 3.85 2.03
N ASP A 240 -14.16 2.75 2.13
CA ASP A 240 -13.58 2.33 3.41
C ASP A 240 -12.48 3.30 3.86
N THR A 241 -11.72 3.86 2.93
CA THR A 241 -10.78 4.96 3.21
C THR A 241 -11.50 6.23 3.69
N GLN A 242 -12.65 6.56 3.10
CA GLN A 242 -13.47 7.70 3.56
C GLN A 242 -13.98 7.47 5.00
N ARG A 243 -14.42 6.24 5.33
CA ARG A 243 -14.84 5.87 6.68
C ARG A 243 -13.68 5.98 7.67
N PHE A 244 -12.51 5.47 7.31
CA PHE A 244 -11.30 5.56 8.12
C PHE A 244 -10.94 7.03 8.40
N VAL A 245 -10.94 7.89 7.38
CA VAL A 245 -10.66 9.33 7.54
C VAL A 245 -11.68 10.00 8.45
N ALA A 246 -12.98 9.73 8.26
CA ALA A 246 -14.04 10.28 9.10
C ALA A 246 -13.86 9.88 10.58
N ASP A 247 -13.58 8.60 10.82
CA ASP A 247 -13.41 8.03 12.15
C ASP A 247 -12.19 8.61 12.87
N LEU A 248 -11.04 8.70 12.19
CA LEU A 248 -9.81 9.21 12.81
C LEU A 248 -9.77 10.72 12.93
N LEU A 249 -10.31 11.48 11.97
CA LEU A 249 -10.32 12.93 11.98
C LEU A 249 -11.09 13.50 13.19
N PHE A 250 -12.22 12.88 13.53
CA PHE A 250 -13.01 13.26 14.70
C PHE A 250 -12.62 12.50 15.98
N SER A 251 -11.58 11.66 15.93
CA SER A 251 -11.12 10.91 17.10
C SER A 251 -10.21 11.74 18.01
N PRO A 252 -10.04 11.31 19.28
CA PRO A 252 -9.08 11.96 20.18
C PRO A 252 -7.62 11.80 19.74
N ILE A 253 -7.29 10.88 18.81
CA ILE A 253 -5.92 10.60 18.38
C ILE A 253 -5.27 11.83 17.77
N VAL A 254 -5.90 12.47 16.79
CA VAL A 254 -5.34 13.63 16.08
C VAL A 254 -5.20 14.87 16.96
N LYS A 255 -5.96 14.94 18.06
CA LYS A 255 -5.82 15.97 19.09
C LYS A 255 -4.70 15.66 20.06
N LYS A 256 -4.59 14.41 20.51
CA LYS A 256 -3.57 13.95 21.47
C LYS A 256 -2.19 13.83 20.84
N PHE A 257 -2.14 13.44 19.56
CA PHE A 257 -0.93 13.22 18.79
C PHE A 257 -0.93 14.08 17.50
N PRO A 258 -0.83 15.41 17.62
CA PRO A 258 -1.06 16.32 16.48
C PRO A 258 -0.04 16.18 15.35
N SER A 259 1.13 15.59 15.58
CA SER A 259 2.16 15.36 14.56
C SER A 259 1.99 14.04 13.80
N ILE A 260 1.03 13.18 14.19
CA ILE A 260 0.80 11.91 13.51
C ILE A 260 0.46 12.12 12.03
N LYS A 261 1.01 11.24 11.15
CA LYS A 261 0.76 11.27 9.71
C LYS A 261 0.23 9.94 9.24
N PHE A 262 -0.88 9.99 8.51
CA PHE A 262 -1.46 8.85 7.79
C PHE A 262 -1.31 9.06 6.28
N SER A 263 -0.82 8.07 5.55
CA SER A 263 -0.80 8.02 4.09
C SER A 263 -1.92 7.08 3.62
N LEU A 264 -2.74 7.53 2.67
CA LEU A 264 -3.96 6.84 2.25
C LEU A 264 -3.76 6.22 0.86
N SER A 265 -3.21 5.01 0.82
CA SER A 265 -2.84 4.31 -0.41
C SER A 265 -4.05 3.73 -1.13
N GLU A 266 -4.06 3.85 -2.46
CA GLU A 266 -5.16 3.51 -3.39
C GLU A 266 -6.52 4.14 -3.04
N GLY A 267 -6.51 5.12 -2.15
CA GLY A 267 -7.75 5.77 -1.69
C GLY A 267 -8.39 6.67 -2.74
N GLY A 268 -7.62 7.13 -3.74
CA GLY A 268 -8.01 8.20 -4.63
C GLY A 268 -8.16 9.55 -3.90
N ILE A 269 -8.36 10.62 -4.64
CA ILE A 269 -8.40 11.99 -4.09
C ILE A 269 -9.64 12.79 -4.47
N GLY A 270 -10.40 12.36 -5.47
CA GLY A 270 -11.56 13.11 -5.99
C GLY A 270 -12.73 13.23 -5.01
N TRP A 271 -12.82 12.33 -4.05
CA TRP A 271 -13.85 12.35 -2.99
C TRP A 271 -13.55 13.35 -1.86
N ILE A 272 -12.30 13.76 -1.69
CA ILE A 272 -11.84 14.54 -0.54
C ILE A 272 -12.53 15.92 -0.44
N PRO A 273 -12.64 16.71 -1.49
CA PRO A 273 -13.31 18.02 -1.43
C PRO A 273 -14.75 17.93 -0.94
N PHE A 274 -15.51 16.93 -1.43
CA PHE A 274 -16.88 16.67 -0.99
C PHE A 274 -16.94 16.31 0.51
N LEU A 275 -16.08 15.42 0.94
CA LEU A 275 -16.09 14.95 2.33
C LEU A 275 -15.65 16.06 3.30
N LEU A 276 -14.63 16.84 2.95
CA LEU A 276 -14.19 17.98 3.77
C LEU A 276 -15.29 19.04 3.91
N GLU A 277 -15.98 19.40 2.80
CA GLU A 277 -17.12 20.33 2.86
C GLU A 277 -18.24 19.78 3.76
N ARG A 278 -18.51 18.48 3.68
CA ARG A 278 -19.47 17.82 4.56
C ARG A 278 -19.04 17.84 6.04
N PHE A 279 -17.78 17.61 6.32
CA PHE A 279 -17.24 17.66 7.69
C PHE A 279 -17.35 19.09 8.27
N GLU A 280 -16.99 20.11 7.51
CA GLU A 280 -17.13 21.52 7.93
C GLU A 280 -18.58 21.86 8.28
N ASP A 281 -19.52 21.51 7.41
CA ASP A 281 -20.94 21.76 7.61
C ASP A 281 -21.48 21.06 8.87
N ILE A 282 -21.20 19.79 9.06
CA ILE A 282 -21.63 19.03 10.24
C ILE A 282 -20.96 19.55 11.50
N TYR A 283 -19.65 19.76 11.48
CA TYR A 283 -18.90 20.26 12.64
C TYR A 283 -19.41 21.62 13.09
N SER A 284 -19.60 22.55 12.16
CA SER A 284 -20.09 23.90 12.49
C SER A 284 -21.46 23.90 13.17
N ARG A 285 -22.36 23.01 12.73
CA ARG A 285 -23.75 22.96 13.25
C ARG A 285 -23.94 22.08 14.48
N GLN A 286 -23.10 21.05 14.65
CA GLN A 286 -23.43 20.00 15.64
C GLN A 286 -22.46 19.93 16.83
N ARG A 287 -21.21 20.43 16.70
CA ARG A 287 -20.19 20.31 17.75
C ARG A 287 -20.64 20.84 19.14
N ALA A 288 -21.51 21.86 19.15
CA ALA A 288 -21.93 22.48 20.42
C ALA A 288 -22.75 21.55 21.31
N TRP A 289 -23.47 20.60 20.72
CA TRP A 289 -24.27 19.63 21.49
C TRP A 289 -23.62 18.25 21.57
N THR A 290 -22.82 17.86 20.60
CA THR A 290 -22.08 16.59 20.61
C THR A 290 -20.83 16.66 21.51
N GLY A 291 -20.31 17.86 21.73
CA GLY A 291 -19.10 18.06 22.53
C GLY A 291 -17.80 17.83 21.77
N ASP A 292 -17.88 17.66 20.44
CA ASP A 292 -16.68 17.48 19.60
C ASP A 292 -15.83 18.76 19.57
N ASP A 293 -14.52 18.59 19.78
CA ASP A 293 -13.53 19.65 19.74
C ASP A 293 -12.22 19.13 19.13
N LEU A 294 -11.85 19.69 18.00
CA LEU A 294 -10.61 19.34 17.29
C LEU A 294 -9.36 20.00 17.87
N GLY A 295 -9.53 20.86 18.89
CA GLY A 295 -8.44 21.61 19.56
C GLY A 295 -7.95 22.81 18.73
N ASP A 296 -7.33 23.76 19.43
CA ASP A 296 -6.63 24.92 18.86
C ASP A 296 -7.43 25.77 17.85
N GLY A 297 -8.76 25.66 17.85
CA GLY A 297 -9.64 26.35 16.90
C GLY A 297 -9.57 25.81 15.48
N LEU A 298 -9.02 24.61 15.29
CA LEU A 298 -8.88 23.98 13.99
C LEU A 298 -10.23 23.58 13.40
N SER A 299 -10.32 23.69 12.09
CA SER A 299 -11.41 23.13 11.28
C SER A 299 -11.08 21.69 10.87
N PRO A 300 -12.09 20.90 10.46
CA PRO A 300 -11.86 19.59 9.86
C PRO A 300 -10.86 19.59 8.70
N SER A 301 -10.91 20.59 7.84
CA SER A 301 -9.97 20.74 6.73
C SER A 301 -8.53 21.00 7.20
N ASP A 302 -8.35 21.74 8.30
CA ASP A 302 -7.02 21.99 8.88
C ASP A 302 -6.44 20.71 9.45
N VAL A 303 -7.25 19.91 10.18
CA VAL A 303 -6.84 18.60 10.70
C VAL A 303 -6.51 17.65 9.58
N TYR A 304 -7.33 17.60 8.51
CA TYR A 304 -7.05 16.77 7.36
C TYR A 304 -5.68 17.09 6.75
N ARG A 305 -5.45 18.35 6.40
CA ARG A 305 -4.18 18.80 5.81
C ARG A 305 -2.98 18.60 6.73
N ARG A 306 -3.19 18.68 8.05
CA ARG A 306 -2.15 18.45 9.04
C ARG A 306 -1.77 16.97 9.14
N ASN A 307 -2.75 16.04 9.12
CA ASN A 307 -2.54 14.67 9.54
C ASN A 307 -2.61 13.63 8.40
N PHE A 308 -3.23 13.96 7.25
CA PHE A 308 -3.43 12.99 6.18
C PHE A 308 -2.67 13.39 4.91
N MET A 309 -2.09 12.40 4.28
CA MET A 309 -1.58 12.43 2.91
C MET A 309 -2.49 11.57 2.05
N SER A 310 -2.76 12.00 0.84
CA SER A 310 -3.67 11.32 -0.07
C SER A 310 -2.93 10.87 -1.31
N CYS A 311 -3.16 9.65 -1.72
CA CYS A 311 -2.46 9.04 -2.83
C CYS A 311 -3.44 8.70 -3.95
N PHE A 312 -2.96 8.72 -5.18
CA PHE A 312 -3.76 8.38 -6.35
C PHE A 312 -2.92 7.76 -7.46
N ILE A 313 -3.49 6.80 -8.17
CA ILE A 313 -2.96 6.24 -9.41
C ILE A 313 -3.50 7.06 -10.59
N ARG A 314 -4.83 7.11 -10.70
CA ARG A 314 -5.59 7.84 -11.73
C ARG A 314 -6.78 8.54 -11.08
N ASP A 315 -6.73 9.88 -11.02
CA ASP A 315 -7.84 10.67 -10.45
C ASP A 315 -7.84 12.11 -11.01
N ARG A 316 -8.35 12.26 -12.23
CA ARG A 316 -8.42 13.56 -12.90
C ARG A 316 -9.26 14.57 -12.12
N VAL A 317 -10.39 14.12 -11.54
CA VAL A 317 -11.29 15.00 -10.77
C VAL A 317 -10.57 15.54 -9.53
N GLY A 318 -9.83 14.67 -8.84
CA GLY A 318 -9.03 15.07 -7.68
C GLY A 318 -7.95 16.10 -8.03
N ILE A 319 -7.27 15.92 -9.14
CA ILE A 319 -6.26 16.89 -9.62
C ILE A 319 -6.91 18.22 -10.00
N GLU A 320 -8.07 18.23 -10.63
CA GLU A 320 -8.80 19.47 -10.92
C GLU A 320 -9.22 20.21 -9.63
N MET A 321 -9.48 19.47 -8.56
CA MET A 321 -9.88 20.00 -7.26
C MET A 321 -8.72 20.15 -6.24
N ARG A 322 -7.45 19.92 -6.64
CA ARG A 322 -6.27 19.89 -5.78
C ARG A 322 -6.12 21.08 -4.82
N GLY A 323 -6.53 22.28 -5.26
CA GLY A 323 -6.48 23.48 -4.40
C GLY A 323 -7.43 23.41 -3.20
N ARG A 324 -8.52 22.63 -3.27
CA ARG A 324 -9.42 22.38 -2.14
C ARG A 324 -8.90 21.29 -1.21
N ILE A 325 -8.20 20.29 -1.75
CA ILE A 325 -7.57 19.23 -1.00
C ILE A 325 -6.40 19.80 -0.20
N GLY A 326 -5.50 20.45 -0.87
CA GLY A 326 -4.19 20.91 -0.41
C GLY A 326 -3.09 20.19 -1.16
N VAL A 327 -2.45 20.88 -2.11
CA VAL A 327 -1.43 20.30 -3.01
C VAL A 327 -0.31 19.59 -2.22
N ASP A 328 0.07 20.17 -1.06
CA ASP A 328 1.14 19.64 -0.21
C ASP A 328 0.82 18.29 0.46
N THR A 329 -0.42 17.82 0.35
CA THR A 329 -0.87 16.53 0.92
C THR A 329 -1.08 15.47 -0.15
N ILE A 330 -0.91 15.78 -1.42
CA ILE A 330 -1.17 14.87 -2.54
C ILE A 330 0.14 14.21 -2.98
N CYS A 331 0.14 12.88 -3.08
CA CYS A 331 1.22 12.07 -3.65
C CYS A 331 0.69 11.20 -4.78
N TRP A 332 1.57 10.85 -5.70
CA TRP A 332 1.29 9.91 -6.76
C TRP A 332 1.77 8.51 -6.39
N GLU A 333 1.09 7.48 -6.93
CA GLU A 333 1.42 6.07 -6.77
C GLU A 333 1.23 5.31 -8.09
N MET A 334 2.02 4.24 -8.29
CA MET A 334 1.97 3.43 -9.50
C MET A 334 1.21 2.12 -9.32
N ASP A 335 1.19 1.59 -8.10
CA ASP A 335 0.58 0.33 -7.70
C ASP A 335 1.15 -0.88 -8.46
N TYR A 336 2.47 -0.93 -8.67
CA TYR A 336 3.12 -2.10 -9.24
C TYR A 336 3.18 -3.24 -8.21
N PRO A 337 2.82 -4.49 -8.53
CA PRO A 337 2.46 -5.06 -9.84
C PRO A 337 0.97 -5.34 -10.03
N HIS A 338 0.10 -4.68 -9.31
CA HIS A 338 -1.33 -4.97 -9.27
C HIS A 338 -2.06 -4.67 -10.58
N SER A 339 -3.35 -5.07 -10.64
CA SER A 339 -4.22 -4.84 -11.78
C SER A 339 -4.52 -3.36 -12.03
N ASP A 340 -4.42 -2.52 -11.01
CA ASP A 340 -4.62 -1.08 -11.13
C ASP A 340 -3.35 -0.31 -11.55
N SER A 341 -2.21 -0.99 -11.65
CA SER A 341 -0.95 -0.38 -12.04
C SER A 341 -1.03 0.39 -13.35
N SER A 342 -0.32 1.51 -13.40
CA SER A 342 -0.10 2.28 -14.63
C SER A 342 1.17 1.88 -15.40
N TRP A 343 1.91 0.86 -14.95
CA TRP A 343 3.11 0.35 -15.60
C TRP A 343 2.81 -0.20 -17.01
N PRO A 344 3.66 0.00 -18.04
CA PRO A 344 4.90 0.78 -18.03
C PRO A 344 4.72 2.26 -18.43
N ASP A 345 3.51 2.70 -18.76
CA ASP A 345 3.20 4.02 -19.34
C ASP A 345 2.80 5.04 -18.25
N ALA A 346 3.26 4.82 -17.01
CA ALA A 346 2.93 5.65 -15.87
C ALA A 346 3.23 7.15 -16.07
N PRO A 347 4.40 7.57 -16.60
CA PRO A 347 4.70 8.99 -16.81
C PRO A 347 3.75 9.66 -17.80
N GLU A 348 3.40 8.99 -18.90
CA GLU A 348 2.52 9.48 -19.94
C GLU A 348 1.08 9.65 -19.40
N GLN A 349 0.59 8.66 -18.65
CA GLN A 349 -0.72 8.71 -18.02
C GLN A 349 -0.79 9.82 -16.97
N LEU A 350 0.27 9.96 -16.15
CA LEU A 350 0.32 10.99 -15.11
C LEU A 350 0.43 12.40 -15.71
N ALA A 351 1.29 12.62 -16.70
CA ALA A 351 1.44 13.90 -17.36
C ALA A 351 0.10 14.42 -17.93
N ALA A 352 -0.70 13.52 -18.52
CA ALA A 352 -2.03 13.84 -19.02
C ALA A 352 -3.00 14.23 -17.88
N GLN A 353 -2.90 13.61 -16.71
CA GLN A 353 -3.73 13.95 -15.55
C GLN A 353 -3.35 15.31 -14.94
N LEU A 354 -2.07 15.64 -14.94
CA LEU A 354 -1.54 16.87 -14.35
C LEU A 354 -1.69 18.11 -15.24
N GLU A 355 -2.34 17.99 -16.42
CA GLU A 355 -2.61 19.16 -17.25
C GLU A 355 -3.34 20.26 -16.47
N GLY A 356 -2.84 21.50 -16.54
CA GLY A 356 -3.34 22.64 -15.78
C GLY A 356 -2.72 22.82 -14.41
N CYS A 357 -1.79 21.93 -13.99
CA CYS A 357 -0.93 22.16 -12.83
C CYS A 357 0.23 23.11 -13.21
N THR A 358 0.65 23.92 -12.26
CA THR A 358 1.90 24.68 -12.38
C THR A 358 3.11 23.75 -12.26
N PRO A 359 4.31 24.13 -12.75
CA PRO A 359 5.51 23.32 -12.58
C PRO A 359 5.80 22.96 -11.10
N ASP A 360 5.54 23.88 -10.19
CA ASP A 360 5.74 23.68 -8.76
C ASP A 360 4.76 22.65 -8.18
N GLU A 361 3.48 22.69 -8.59
CA GLU A 361 2.49 21.68 -8.21
C GLU A 361 2.83 20.31 -8.79
N VAL A 362 3.32 20.24 -10.03
CA VAL A 362 3.77 18.98 -10.65
C VAL A 362 4.86 18.35 -9.81
N GLU A 363 5.93 19.08 -9.50
CA GLU A 363 7.02 18.54 -8.67
C GLU A 363 6.58 18.22 -7.24
N ALA A 364 5.66 19.00 -6.67
CA ALA A 364 5.11 18.70 -5.35
C ALA A 364 4.42 17.34 -5.34
N ILE A 365 3.54 17.07 -6.30
CA ILE A 365 2.73 15.86 -6.39
C ILE A 365 3.57 14.63 -6.78
N THR A 366 4.50 14.80 -7.72
CA THR A 366 5.21 13.66 -8.31
C THR A 366 6.36 13.16 -7.45
N TRP A 367 6.96 14.00 -6.59
CA TRP A 367 8.07 13.55 -5.76
C TRP A 367 8.30 14.35 -4.46
N ARG A 368 8.17 15.70 -4.42
CA ARG A 368 8.60 16.49 -3.25
C ARG A 368 7.79 16.20 -1.99
N ASN A 369 6.48 15.97 -2.12
CA ASN A 369 5.62 15.64 -0.98
C ASN A 369 6.01 14.30 -0.38
N ALA A 370 6.22 13.29 -1.22
CA ALA A 370 6.69 11.97 -0.79
C ALA A 370 8.09 12.06 -0.15
N ALA A 371 9.03 12.75 -0.79
CA ALA A 371 10.39 12.92 -0.27
C ALA A 371 10.39 13.57 1.12
N ARG A 372 9.59 14.64 1.31
CA ARG A 372 9.43 15.32 2.60
C ARG A 372 8.81 14.40 3.66
N ALA A 373 7.75 13.69 3.33
CA ALA A 373 6.99 12.89 4.29
C ALA A 373 7.80 11.69 4.80
N PHE A 374 8.50 11.01 3.91
CA PHE A 374 9.26 9.81 4.23
C PHE A 374 10.75 10.07 4.51
N GLY A 375 11.19 11.34 4.46
CA GLY A 375 12.59 11.69 4.66
C GLY A 375 13.53 11.16 3.57
N TYR A 376 13.02 11.03 2.34
CA TYR A 376 13.78 10.51 1.21
C TYR A 376 14.64 11.62 0.58
N GLY A 377 15.95 11.43 0.57
CA GLY A 377 16.93 12.38 0.02
C GLY A 377 17.63 11.89 -1.24
N GLY A 378 17.03 10.95 -1.98
CA GLY A 378 17.67 10.35 -3.14
C GLY A 378 17.84 11.32 -4.32
N VAL A 379 16.90 12.26 -4.50
CA VAL A 379 16.98 13.26 -5.58
C VAL A 379 18.18 14.18 -5.37
N GLU A 380 18.37 14.67 -4.16
CA GLU A 380 19.48 15.56 -3.79
C GLU A 380 20.83 14.84 -3.89
N ARG A 381 20.91 13.56 -3.48
CA ARG A 381 22.16 12.78 -3.54
C ARG A 381 22.56 12.43 -4.97
N ARG A 382 21.60 12.18 -5.86
CA ARG A 382 21.87 11.75 -7.23
C ARG A 382 22.01 12.91 -8.22
N GLY A 383 21.41 14.06 -7.92
CA GLY A 383 21.19 15.15 -8.86
C GLY A 383 19.91 14.93 -9.69
N ARG A 384 19.06 15.96 -9.78
CA ARG A 384 17.75 15.89 -10.44
C ARG A 384 17.83 15.37 -11.89
N GLU A 385 18.87 15.76 -12.61
CA GLU A 385 19.12 15.37 -14.01
C GLU A 385 19.30 13.85 -14.21
N HIS A 386 19.70 13.12 -13.16
CA HIS A 386 19.85 11.67 -13.16
C HIS A 386 18.60 10.94 -12.62
N CYS A 387 17.58 11.70 -12.23
CA CYS A 387 16.35 11.19 -11.60
C CYS A 387 15.13 11.28 -12.51
N THR A 388 15.26 11.91 -13.69
CA THR A 388 14.14 12.09 -14.63
C THR A 388 13.77 10.78 -15.31
N VAL A 389 12.52 10.70 -15.78
CA VAL A 389 12.01 9.57 -16.59
C VAL A 389 12.95 9.27 -17.76
N ALA A 390 13.42 10.32 -18.48
CA ALA A 390 14.37 10.15 -19.59
C ALA A 390 15.65 9.45 -19.14
N ALA A 391 16.27 9.94 -18.06
CA ALA A 391 17.54 9.41 -17.56
C ALA A 391 17.41 7.96 -17.05
N LEU A 392 16.26 7.58 -16.47
CA LEU A 392 16.02 6.24 -15.99
C LEU A 392 15.77 5.27 -17.16
N ARG A 393 14.93 5.67 -18.12
CA ARG A 393 14.64 4.85 -19.31
C ARG A 393 15.86 4.59 -20.18
N GLU A 394 16.81 5.52 -20.23
CA GLU A 394 18.07 5.34 -20.97
C GLU A 394 18.88 4.13 -20.45
N ARG A 395 18.80 3.81 -19.14
CA ARG A 395 19.53 2.71 -18.51
C ARG A 395 19.10 1.33 -19.00
N ILE A 396 17.85 1.21 -19.41
CA ILE A 396 17.23 -0.07 -19.81
C ILE A 396 16.96 -0.14 -21.32
N ALA A 397 17.60 0.74 -22.10
CA ALA A 397 17.43 0.74 -23.56
C ALA A 397 17.76 -0.64 -24.14
N GLY A 398 16.77 -1.29 -24.76
CA GLY A 398 16.88 -2.63 -25.31
C GLY A 398 16.54 -3.80 -24.39
N LEU A 399 16.08 -3.53 -23.15
CA LEU A 399 15.56 -4.57 -22.26
C LEU A 399 14.21 -5.10 -22.79
N ASP A 400 14.01 -6.40 -22.71
CA ASP A 400 12.72 -7.02 -23.03
C ASP A 400 11.72 -6.76 -21.87
N LEU A 401 10.68 -6.00 -22.17
CA LEU A 401 9.60 -5.67 -21.23
C LEU A 401 8.36 -6.57 -21.40
N SER A 402 8.44 -7.63 -22.24
CA SER A 402 7.31 -8.55 -22.43
C SER A 402 6.95 -9.26 -21.11
N ALA A 403 5.63 -9.48 -20.91
CA ALA A 403 5.17 -10.29 -19.80
C ALA A 403 5.47 -11.78 -20.04
N PRO A 404 5.64 -12.59 -18.98
CA PRO A 404 5.64 -14.03 -19.13
C PRO A 404 4.36 -14.50 -19.81
N LYS A 405 4.47 -15.46 -20.73
CA LYS A 405 3.29 -16.09 -21.35
C LYS A 405 2.61 -16.97 -20.31
N VAL A 406 1.34 -16.67 -20.03
CA VAL A 406 0.50 -17.47 -19.15
C VAL A 406 -0.35 -18.41 -19.98
N ASP A 407 -0.56 -19.63 -19.49
CA ASP A 407 -1.50 -20.57 -20.12
C ASP A 407 -2.89 -19.95 -20.20
N ALA A 408 -3.43 -19.83 -21.41
CA ALA A 408 -4.71 -19.21 -21.71
C ALA A 408 -5.94 -19.88 -21.03
N GLY A 409 -5.74 -20.92 -20.26
CA GLY A 409 -6.80 -21.62 -19.52
C GLY A 409 -7.44 -20.80 -18.39
N ARG A 410 -6.88 -19.64 -18.05
CA ARG A 410 -7.29 -18.80 -16.91
C ARG A 410 -8.08 -17.56 -17.29
N ALA A 411 -8.10 -17.18 -18.57
CA ALA A 411 -8.86 -16.03 -19.02
C ALA A 411 -10.36 -16.23 -18.79
N PRO A 412 -11.12 -15.17 -18.44
CA PRO A 412 -12.56 -15.21 -18.44
C PRO A 412 -13.04 -15.62 -19.82
N ARG A 413 -13.79 -16.72 -19.93
CA ARG A 413 -14.24 -17.25 -21.21
C ARG A 413 -15.39 -16.40 -21.75
N ALA A 414 -15.43 -16.19 -23.06
CA ALA A 414 -16.57 -15.58 -23.73
C ALA A 414 -17.87 -16.30 -23.30
N GLY A 415 -18.84 -15.54 -22.78
CA GLY A 415 -20.10 -16.08 -22.25
C GLY A 415 -20.08 -16.43 -20.74
N ALA A 416 -19.00 -16.15 -20.01
CA ALA A 416 -19.00 -16.25 -18.55
C ALA A 416 -20.00 -15.25 -17.94
N THR A 417 -20.73 -15.71 -16.93
CA THR A 417 -21.54 -14.81 -16.09
C THR A 417 -20.61 -13.88 -15.28
N ALA A 418 -21.06 -12.66 -15.02
CA ALA A 418 -20.29 -11.72 -14.18
C ALA A 418 -19.96 -12.35 -12.83
N ILE A 419 -18.71 -12.20 -12.38
CA ILE A 419 -18.28 -12.65 -11.05
C ILE A 419 -18.98 -11.78 -10.00
N THR A 420 -19.58 -12.44 -8.99
CA THR A 420 -20.27 -11.79 -7.89
C THR A 420 -19.44 -11.81 -6.61
N TYR A 421 -19.83 -11.01 -5.64
CA TYR A 421 -19.27 -11.03 -4.29
C TYR A 421 -19.41 -12.41 -3.62
N GLY A 422 -20.54 -13.09 -3.86
CA GLY A 422 -20.77 -14.47 -3.42
C GLY A 422 -19.76 -15.45 -4.01
N ASP A 423 -19.47 -15.34 -5.32
CA ASP A 423 -18.46 -16.15 -5.98
C ASP A 423 -17.06 -15.92 -5.38
N MET A 424 -16.72 -14.65 -5.10
CA MET A 424 -15.45 -14.31 -4.46
C MET A 424 -15.35 -14.95 -3.07
N LYS A 425 -16.39 -14.84 -2.23
CA LYS A 425 -16.39 -15.45 -0.89
C LYS A 425 -16.19 -16.97 -0.98
N VAL A 426 -16.86 -17.64 -1.91
CA VAL A 426 -16.73 -19.08 -2.09
C VAL A 426 -15.29 -19.43 -2.52
N ARG A 427 -14.72 -18.71 -3.47
CA ARG A 427 -13.35 -18.93 -3.96
C ARG A 427 -12.33 -18.67 -2.83
N MET A 428 -12.43 -17.55 -2.13
CA MET A 428 -11.54 -17.24 -0.99
C MET A 428 -11.67 -18.28 0.12
N ALA A 429 -12.89 -18.70 0.44
CA ALA A 429 -13.10 -19.76 1.44
C ALA A 429 -12.54 -21.11 1.02
N SER A 430 -12.58 -21.47 -0.27
CA SER A 430 -11.98 -22.71 -0.79
C SER A 430 -10.45 -22.67 -0.72
N ILE A 431 -9.86 -21.50 -1.01
CA ILE A 431 -8.43 -21.26 -0.93
C ILE A 431 -7.94 -21.33 0.52
N LEU A 432 -8.64 -20.67 1.46
CA LEU A 432 -8.29 -20.65 2.88
C LEU A 432 -8.56 -21.98 3.61
N ARG A 433 -9.40 -22.85 3.04
CA ARG A 433 -9.68 -24.20 3.59
C ARG A 433 -8.72 -25.27 3.04
N GLY A 434 -7.79 -24.88 2.19
CA GLY A 434 -6.89 -25.74 1.42
C GLY A 434 -6.42 -26.97 2.18
N GLY A 435 -6.92 -28.15 1.78
CA GLY A 435 -6.44 -29.44 2.19
C GLY A 435 -7.08 -29.97 3.50
N ALA A 436 -8.33 -30.42 3.43
CA ALA A 436 -8.78 -31.53 4.27
C ALA A 436 -8.44 -32.85 3.58
#